data_bc9c2abcba2565b04450118088209335
#
_entry.id   bc9c2abcba2565b04450118088209335
#
_cell.length_a   1.000
_cell.length_b   1.000
_cell.length_c   1.000
_cell.angle_alpha   90.00
_cell.angle_beta   90.00
_cell.angle_gamma   90.00
#
_symmetry.space_group_name_H-M   'P 1'
#
loop_
_entity.id
_entity.type
_entity.pdbx_description
1 polymer ?
#
loop_
_entity_poly.entity_id
_entity_poly.type
_entity_poly.pdbx_seq_one_letter_code
_entity_poly.pdbx_strand_id
1 'polypeptide(L)'
;MNDLAKVDFSNGPMVYVGEEISYSEIVTYWKGKSMREAFVDQEVKGEQLQKLLRKKYELIQKHLQALVGERELFNFMKQFKQSHLFMRPDFEELEREFNTRFHVNLREILDYYYEGKELPALFIRDLKVELYEEDEETKNIGSCKIYNPTSVPAVVTLSVATYSMGDNEIGSGLRNYLIPGHSCKEIRADLG
;
A
#
# COMPACT_ATOMS: atom_id res chain seq x y z
N MET A 1 -12.83 -13.42 22.75
CA MET A 1 -11.55 -12.72 22.85
C MET A 1 -11.09 -12.50 21.45
N ASN A 2 -11.17 -11.26 20.97
CA ASN A 2 -10.91 -10.91 19.57
C ASN A 2 -9.50 -10.37 19.49
N ASP A 3 -8.54 -11.22 19.12
CA ASP A 3 -7.25 -10.72 18.65
C ASP A 3 -7.41 -10.33 17.18
N LEU A 4 -7.75 -9.07 16.98
CA LEU A 4 -7.67 -8.44 15.66
C LEU A 4 -6.19 -8.39 15.27
N ALA A 5 -5.85 -9.06 14.19
CA ALA A 5 -4.54 -8.96 13.56
C ALA A 5 -4.23 -7.47 13.34
N LYS A 6 -3.28 -6.93 14.09
CA LYS A 6 -2.76 -5.58 13.89
C LYS A 6 -2.03 -5.57 12.56
N VAL A 7 -2.64 -4.98 11.55
CA VAL A 7 -1.93 -4.58 10.36
C VAL A 7 -1.13 -3.34 10.73
N ASP A 8 0.16 -3.52 10.99
CA ASP A 8 1.06 -2.41 11.30
C ASP A 8 1.43 -1.67 10.00
N PHE A 9 1.10 -0.38 9.94
CA PHE A 9 1.38 0.51 8.80
C PHE A 9 2.60 1.41 9.03
N SER A 10 3.41 1.12 10.04
CA SER A 10 4.59 1.95 10.37
C SER A 10 5.86 1.33 9.82
N ASN A 11 6.49 1.92 8.80
CA ASN A 11 7.95 1.94 8.72
C ASN A 11 8.44 2.93 7.65
N GLY A 12 8.82 4.09 8.12
CA GLY A 12 9.75 5.02 7.51
C GLY A 12 10.38 5.87 8.62
N PRO A 13 11.68 6.21 8.55
CA PRO A 13 12.30 7.02 9.59
C PRO A 13 11.74 8.43 9.55
N MET A 14 10.88 8.76 10.49
CA MET A 14 10.39 10.12 10.68
C MET A 14 10.30 10.47 12.14
N VAL A 15 10.92 11.60 12.45
CA VAL A 15 10.75 12.30 13.72
C VAL A 15 9.33 12.88 13.73
N TYR A 16 8.45 12.32 14.56
CA TYR A 16 7.11 12.85 14.79
C TYR A 16 7.16 13.91 15.87
N VAL A 17 6.80 15.13 15.53
CA VAL A 17 6.40 16.15 16.48
C VAL A 17 4.97 16.53 16.10
N GLY A 18 3.98 16.07 16.87
CA GLY A 18 2.57 16.38 16.67
C GLY A 18 1.64 15.21 16.98
N GLU A 19 0.41 15.47 17.41
CA GLU A 19 -0.62 14.47 17.64
C GLU A 19 -0.88 13.65 16.39
N GLU A 20 -0.80 12.32 16.50
CA GLU A 20 -1.14 11.43 15.38
C GLU A 20 -2.65 11.46 15.15
N ILE A 21 -3.04 11.72 13.90
CA ILE A 21 -4.44 11.52 13.49
C ILE A 21 -4.72 10.03 13.56
N SER A 22 -5.77 9.64 14.28
CA SER A 22 -6.15 8.24 14.39
C SER A 22 -6.61 7.68 13.04
N TYR A 23 -6.45 6.37 12.85
CA TYR A 23 -6.92 5.70 11.64
C TYR A 23 -8.43 5.91 11.40
N SER A 24 -9.23 5.93 12.45
CA SER A 24 -10.67 6.17 12.38
C SER A 24 -11.01 7.57 11.87
N GLU A 25 -10.26 8.60 12.27
CA GLU A 25 -10.43 9.96 11.78
C GLU A 25 -10.07 10.06 10.29
N ILE A 26 -8.99 9.40 9.86
CA ILE A 26 -8.58 9.33 8.46
C ILE A 26 -9.68 8.70 7.60
N VAL A 27 -10.19 7.54 8.01
CA VAL A 27 -11.28 6.84 7.30
C VAL A 27 -12.54 7.70 7.27
N THR A 28 -12.91 8.31 8.40
CA THR A 28 -14.08 9.18 8.50
C THR A 28 -13.96 10.38 7.57
N TYR A 29 -12.79 11.00 7.51
CA TYR A 29 -12.56 12.14 6.62
C TYR A 29 -12.70 11.79 5.14
N TRP A 30 -12.09 10.66 4.72
CA TRP A 30 -12.09 10.26 3.32
C TRP A 30 -13.40 9.59 2.86
N LYS A 31 -14.30 9.27 3.78
CA LYS A 31 -15.61 8.68 3.44
C LYS A 31 -16.44 9.65 2.62
N GLY A 32 -16.61 9.36 1.34
CA GLY A 32 -17.38 10.19 0.41
C GLY A 32 -16.67 11.47 -0.06
N LYS A 33 -15.36 11.64 0.24
CA LYS A 33 -14.57 12.81 -0.11
C LYS A 33 -13.40 12.45 -1.01
N SER A 34 -13.18 13.21 -2.09
CA SER A 34 -12.04 13.06 -2.98
C SER A 34 -10.84 13.90 -2.52
N MET A 35 -9.65 13.61 -3.07
CA MET A 35 -8.48 14.47 -2.83
C MET A 35 -8.68 15.88 -3.38
N ARG A 36 -9.37 16.02 -4.52
CA ARG A 36 -9.71 17.34 -5.09
C ARG A 36 -10.51 18.18 -4.09
N GLU A 37 -11.54 17.58 -3.47
CA GLU A 37 -12.36 18.27 -2.47
C GLU A 37 -11.57 18.63 -1.21
N ALA A 38 -10.63 17.78 -0.81
CA ALA A 38 -9.76 18.06 0.34
C ALA A 38 -8.88 19.30 0.16
N PHE A 39 -8.41 19.57 -1.05
CA PHE A 39 -7.59 20.78 -1.32
C PHE A 39 -8.35 22.10 -1.18
N VAL A 40 -9.66 22.07 -1.34
CA VAL A 40 -10.53 23.26 -1.21
C VAL A 40 -11.32 23.27 0.09
N ASP A 41 -11.15 22.26 0.94
CA ASP A 41 -11.82 22.14 2.22
C ASP A 41 -11.35 23.22 3.19
N GLN A 42 -12.29 24.04 3.66
CA GLN A 42 -11.98 25.13 4.57
C GLN A 42 -11.90 24.69 6.03
N GLU A 43 -12.45 23.53 6.36
CA GLU A 43 -12.48 23.00 7.73
C GLU A 43 -11.14 22.34 8.11
N VAL A 44 -10.42 21.82 7.11
CA VAL A 44 -9.15 21.12 7.31
C VAL A 44 -8.02 21.85 6.60
N LYS A 45 -7.09 22.39 7.35
CA LYS A 45 -6.00 23.23 6.81
C LYS A 45 -4.65 22.85 7.41
N GLY A 46 -3.59 23.32 6.74
CA GLY A 46 -2.24 23.24 7.25
C GLY A 46 -1.77 21.80 7.52
N GLU A 47 -1.28 21.55 8.70
CA GLU A 47 -0.66 20.27 9.09
C GLU A 47 -1.65 19.09 9.05
N GLN A 48 -2.90 19.31 9.45
CA GLN A 48 -3.90 18.25 9.39
C GLN A 48 -4.18 17.78 7.96
N LEU A 49 -4.32 18.72 7.02
CA LEU A 49 -4.47 18.39 5.60
C LEU A 49 -3.25 17.63 5.07
N GLN A 50 -2.04 18.05 5.43
CA GLN A 50 -0.82 17.35 5.04
C GLN A 50 -0.80 15.90 5.55
N LYS A 51 -1.20 15.65 6.80
CA LYS A 51 -1.29 14.28 7.37
C LYS A 51 -2.30 13.43 6.60
N LEU A 52 -3.45 13.97 6.26
CA LEU A 52 -4.49 13.27 5.49
C LEU A 52 -4.02 12.94 4.06
N LEU A 53 -3.44 13.92 3.36
CA LEU A 53 -2.91 13.73 2.00
C LEU A 53 -1.77 12.71 1.97
N ARG A 54 -0.93 12.70 2.99
CA ARG A 54 0.15 11.73 3.13
C ARG A 54 -0.36 10.30 3.13
N LYS A 55 -1.48 10.02 3.82
CA LYS A 55 -2.07 8.68 3.83
C LYS A 55 -2.58 8.25 2.45
N LYS A 56 -3.15 9.16 1.67
CA LYS A 56 -3.50 8.89 0.27
C LYS A 56 -2.25 8.66 -0.59
N TYR A 57 -1.20 9.45 -0.38
CA TYR A 57 0.08 9.26 -1.08
C TYR A 57 0.71 7.88 -0.78
N GLU A 58 0.70 7.45 0.48
CA GLU A 58 1.18 6.10 0.87
C GLU A 58 0.39 5.00 0.14
N LEU A 59 -0.92 5.15 -0.01
CA LEU A 59 -1.76 4.21 -0.76
C LEU A 59 -1.40 4.19 -2.26
N ILE A 60 -1.19 5.35 -2.87
CA ILE A 60 -0.74 5.45 -4.27
C ILE A 60 0.59 4.74 -4.44
N GLN A 61 1.55 5.02 -3.57
CA GLN A 61 2.87 4.39 -3.61
C GLN A 61 2.78 2.87 -3.52
N LYS A 62 2.01 2.35 -2.56
CA LYS A 62 1.78 0.91 -2.40
C LYS A 62 1.06 0.29 -3.60
N HIS A 63 0.12 1.01 -4.22
CA HIS A 63 -0.54 0.55 -5.44
C HIS A 63 0.48 0.40 -6.58
N LEU A 64 1.30 1.41 -6.80
CA LEU A 64 2.36 1.36 -7.81
C LEU A 64 3.35 0.24 -7.51
N GLN A 65 3.77 0.07 -6.25
CA GLN A 65 4.64 -1.05 -5.83
C GLN A 65 4.00 -2.43 -6.10
N ALA A 66 2.69 -2.56 -5.88
CA ALA A 66 1.98 -3.81 -6.16
C ALA A 66 1.88 -4.13 -7.65
N LEU A 67 1.89 -3.12 -8.53
CA LEU A 67 1.84 -3.27 -9.97
C LEU A 67 3.19 -3.54 -10.61
N VAL A 68 4.20 -2.76 -10.23
CA VAL A 68 5.50 -2.76 -10.95
C VAL A 68 6.64 -3.34 -10.13
N GLY A 69 6.41 -3.63 -8.85
CA GLY A 69 7.44 -4.08 -7.91
C GLY A 69 8.14 -2.91 -7.19
N GLU A 70 8.43 -3.11 -5.91
CA GLU A 70 9.03 -2.07 -5.08
C GLU A 70 10.40 -1.64 -5.58
N ARG A 71 11.28 -2.61 -5.86
CA ARG A 71 12.64 -2.36 -6.36
C ARG A 71 12.64 -1.65 -7.71
N GLU A 72 11.74 -2.06 -8.61
CA GLU A 72 11.65 -1.46 -9.94
C GLU A 72 11.12 -0.03 -9.87
N LEU A 73 10.12 0.23 -9.04
CA LEU A 73 9.62 1.58 -8.80
C LEU A 73 10.71 2.49 -8.22
N PHE A 74 11.44 2.00 -7.21
CA PHE A 74 12.54 2.75 -6.61
C PHE A 74 13.63 3.08 -7.64
N ASN A 75 14.05 2.11 -8.43
CA ASN A 75 15.08 2.30 -9.46
C ASN A 75 14.62 3.30 -10.53
N PHE A 76 13.36 3.22 -10.97
CA PHE A 76 12.78 4.17 -11.90
C PHE A 76 12.82 5.59 -11.34
N MET A 77 12.29 5.81 -10.14
CA MET A 77 12.24 7.13 -9.51
C MET A 77 13.63 7.71 -9.27
N LYS A 78 14.61 6.87 -8.92
CA LYS A 78 16.01 7.27 -8.77
C LYS A 78 16.59 7.73 -10.10
N GLN A 79 16.41 6.96 -11.17
CA GLN A 79 16.89 7.28 -12.51
C GLN A 79 16.24 8.56 -13.04
N PHE A 80 14.91 8.66 -12.91
CA PHE A 80 14.16 9.84 -13.32
C PHE A 80 14.66 11.12 -12.60
N LYS A 81 14.88 11.07 -11.29
CA LYS A 81 15.48 12.19 -10.56
C LYS A 81 16.89 12.53 -11.03
N GLN A 82 17.72 11.53 -11.36
CA GLN A 82 19.08 11.74 -11.82
C GLN A 82 19.14 12.35 -13.22
N SER A 83 18.29 11.91 -14.14
CA SER A 83 18.23 12.47 -15.49
C SER A 83 17.67 13.89 -15.54
N HIS A 84 16.92 14.31 -14.52
CA HIS A 84 16.31 15.63 -14.42
C HIS A 84 16.93 16.51 -13.32
N LEU A 85 18.18 16.22 -12.91
CA LEU A 85 18.93 17.09 -12.01
C LEU A 85 19.00 18.51 -12.61
N PHE A 86 18.60 19.51 -11.80
CA PHE A 86 18.53 20.94 -12.19
C PHE A 86 17.45 21.28 -13.22
N MET A 87 16.58 20.36 -13.58
CA MET A 87 15.39 20.59 -14.40
C MET A 87 14.14 20.64 -13.53
N ARG A 88 13.06 21.15 -14.11
CA ARG A 88 11.71 21.00 -13.55
C ARG A 88 10.91 20.13 -14.50
N PRO A 89 11.02 18.78 -14.36
CA PRO A 89 10.22 17.91 -15.19
C PRO A 89 8.75 18.16 -14.89
N ASP A 90 7.93 18.12 -15.93
CA ASP A 90 6.49 18.16 -15.79
C ASP A 90 5.92 16.76 -15.54
N PHE A 91 4.64 16.74 -15.21
CA PHE A 91 3.96 15.45 -14.97
C PHE A 91 3.85 14.62 -16.25
N GLU A 92 3.71 15.24 -17.42
CA GLU A 92 3.55 14.54 -18.69
C GLU A 92 4.83 13.79 -19.07
N GLU A 93 5.98 14.31 -18.72
CA GLU A 93 7.27 13.65 -18.92
C GLU A 93 7.41 12.43 -18.01
N LEU A 94 7.09 12.57 -16.72
CA LEU A 94 7.06 11.45 -15.77
C LEU A 94 6.10 10.35 -16.23
N GLU A 95 4.89 10.74 -16.63
CA GLU A 95 3.85 9.83 -17.12
C GLU A 95 4.33 9.06 -18.35
N ARG A 96 4.88 9.76 -19.34
CA ARG A 96 5.38 9.16 -20.58
C ARG A 96 6.46 8.12 -20.30
N GLU A 97 7.46 8.47 -19.47
CA GLU A 97 8.54 7.55 -19.14
C GLU A 97 8.07 6.35 -18.33
N PHE A 98 7.18 6.59 -17.35
CA PHE A 98 6.60 5.54 -16.54
C PHE A 98 5.78 4.56 -17.40
N ASN A 99 4.87 5.08 -18.22
CA ASN A 99 4.00 4.28 -19.07
C ASN A 99 4.81 3.47 -20.12
N THR A 100 5.87 4.07 -20.66
CA THR A 100 6.79 3.39 -21.58
C THR A 100 7.52 2.24 -20.92
N ARG A 101 8.01 2.44 -19.69
CA ARG A 101 8.80 1.44 -18.98
C ARG A 101 7.97 0.28 -18.45
N PHE A 102 6.81 0.58 -17.87
CA PHE A 102 6.02 -0.41 -17.13
C PHE A 102 4.76 -0.89 -17.85
N HIS A 103 4.41 -0.27 -18.97
CA HIS A 103 3.16 -0.53 -19.69
C HIS A 103 1.91 -0.37 -18.82
N VAL A 104 1.97 0.56 -17.88
CA VAL A 104 0.91 0.89 -16.91
C VAL A 104 0.52 2.35 -17.11
N ASN A 105 -0.77 2.64 -17.16
CA ASN A 105 -1.27 4.00 -17.29
C ASN A 105 -1.22 4.72 -15.94
N LEU A 106 -0.17 5.51 -15.74
CA LEU A 106 0.05 6.25 -14.48
C LEU A 106 -1.07 7.26 -14.21
N ARG A 107 -1.54 7.96 -15.25
CA ARG A 107 -2.60 8.97 -15.11
C ARG A 107 -3.89 8.35 -14.60
N GLU A 108 -4.31 7.24 -15.15
CA GLU A 108 -5.52 6.52 -14.73
C GLU A 108 -5.48 6.16 -13.24
N ILE A 109 -4.31 5.68 -12.77
CA ILE A 109 -4.12 5.36 -11.36
C ILE A 109 -4.23 6.61 -10.50
N LEU A 110 -3.55 7.69 -10.88
CA LEU A 110 -3.57 8.93 -10.10
C LEU A 110 -4.94 9.59 -10.10
N ASP A 111 -5.64 9.62 -11.25
CA ASP A 111 -7.00 10.15 -11.37
C ASP A 111 -7.97 9.37 -10.48
N TYR A 112 -7.82 8.04 -10.42
CA TYR A 112 -8.59 7.20 -9.51
C TYR A 112 -8.47 7.67 -8.05
N TYR A 113 -7.24 7.94 -7.55
CA TYR A 113 -7.04 8.41 -6.18
C TYR A 113 -7.44 9.86 -5.97
N TYR A 114 -7.27 10.69 -7.01
CA TYR A 114 -7.54 12.13 -6.95
C TYR A 114 -9.04 12.43 -6.94
N GLU A 115 -9.82 11.75 -7.78
CA GLU A 115 -11.27 11.94 -7.92
C GLU A 115 -12.09 10.95 -7.10
N GLY A 116 -11.51 9.80 -6.73
CA GLY A 116 -12.23 8.71 -6.07
C GLY A 116 -12.68 9.09 -4.67
N LYS A 117 -13.95 8.77 -4.37
CA LYS A 117 -14.63 9.01 -3.08
C LYS A 117 -14.95 7.74 -2.32
N GLU A 118 -14.94 6.62 -3.02
CA GLU A 118 -15.22 5.32 -2.42
C GLU A 118 -13.96 4.77 -1.73
N LEU A 119 -14.16 4.19 -0.56
CA LEU A 119 -13.10 3.46 0.14
C LEU A 119 -13.31 1.96 -0.04
N PRO A 120 -12.25 1.19 -0.27
CA PRO A 120 -12.37 -0.25 -0.36
C PRO A 120 -12.75 -0.86 0.99
N ALA A 121 -13.55 -1.92 0.95
CA ALA A 121 -13.82 -2.78 2.09
C ALA A 121 -13.28 -4.17 1.79
N LEU A 122 -12.55 -4.76 2.73
CA LEU A 122 -11.91 -6.05 2.53
C LEU A 122 -12.40 -7.06 3.57
N PHE A 123 -12.59 -8.29 3.13
CA PHE A 123 -12.88 -9.43 4.00
C PHE A 123 -11.80 -10.48 3.81
N ILE A 124 -11.22 -10.93 4.92
CA ILE A 124 -10.24 -12.00 4.93
C ILE A 124 -10.95 -13.28 5.37
N ARG A 125 -10.77 -14.36 4.61
CA ARG A 125 -11.32 -15.70 4.91
C ARG A 125 -10.26 -16.76 4.68
N ASP A 126 -10.56 -17.94 5.18
CA ASP A 126 -9.80 -19.16 4.95
C ASP A 126 -8.31 -19.00 5.33
N LEU A 127 -8.05 -18.30 6.46
CA LEU A 127 -6.68 -18.19 6.96
C LEU A 127 -6.20 -19.58 7.41
N LYS A 128 -5.13 -20.05 6.79
CA LYS A 128 -4.52 -21.35 7.08
C LYS A 128 -3.02 -21.20 7.18
N VAL A 129 -2.42 -22.03 8.00
CA VAL A 129 -0.98 -22.28 8.04
C VAL A 129 -0.81 -23.76 7.83
N GLU A 130 -0.06 -24.15 6.82
CA GLU A 130 0.19 -25.53 6.45
C GLU A 130 1.70 -25.80 6.53
N LEU A 131 2.06 -26.94 7.11
CA LEU A 131 3.42 -27.44 7.08
C LEU A 131 3.64 -28.12 5.72
N TYR A 132 4.68 -27.75 5.04
CA TYR A 132 5.07 -28.33 3.77
C TYR A 132 6.50 -28.85 3.86
N GLU A 133 6.69 -30.10 3.49
CA GLU A 133 8.02 -30.73 3.43
C GLU A 133 8.51 -30.69 1.98
N GLU A 134 9.62 -30.02 1.74
CA GLU A 134 10.29 -29.96 0.44
C GLU A 134 11.79 -30.14 0.66
N ASP A 135 12.39 -31.12 -0.02
CA ASP A 135 13.84 -31.39 0.00
C ASP A 135 14.46 -31.52 1.41
N GLU A 136 13.79 -32.23 2.33
CA GLU A 136 14.20 -32.43 3.73
C GLU A 136 14.07 -31.16 4.62
N GLU A 137 13.55 -30.05 4.07
CA GLU A 137 13.25 -28.85 4.84
C GLU A 137 11.74 -28.75 5.10
N THR A 138 11.39 -28.42 6.34
CA THR A 138 9.99 -28.12 6.71
C THR A 138 9.75 -26.64 6.56
N LYS A 139 8.82 -26.27 5.67
CA LYS A 139 8.40 -24.89 5.46
C LYS A 139 6.99 -24.67 5.96
N ASN A 140 6.76 -23.50 6.55
CA ASN A 140 5.42 -23.06 6.91
C ASN A 140 4.85 -22.17 5.79
N ILE A 141 3.74 -22.57 5.21
CA ILE A 141 3.05 -21.75 4.20
C ILE A 141 1.77 -21.22 4.80
N GLY A 142 1.72 -19.89 4.90
CA GLY A 142 0.49 -19.17 5.22
C GLY A 142 -0.33 -18.91 3.97
N SER A 143 -1.63 -19.16 4.02
CA SER A 143 -2.55 -18.81 2.95
C SER A 143 -3.81 -18.14 3.49
N CYS A 144 -4.37 -17.21 2.72
CA CYS A 144 -5.66 -16.61 2.99
C CYS A 144 -6.33 -16.17 1.69
N LYS A 145 -7.66 -16.04 1.74
CA LYS A 145 -8.43 -15.41 0.66
C LYS A 145 -8.88 -14.02 1.09
N ILE A 146 -8.59 -13.03 0.22
CA ILE A 146 -9.00 -11.65 0.43
C ILE A 146 -10.07 -11.31 -0.62
N TYR A 147 -11.23 -10.94 -0.13
CA TYR A 147 -12.37 -10.56 -0.95
C TYR A 147 -12.60 -9.05 -0.87
N ASN A 148 -12.68 -8.40 -2.03
CA ASN A 148 -13.03 -7.00 -2.18
C ASN A 148 -14.41 -6.88 -2.85
N PRO A 149 -15.49 -6.63 -2.09
CA PRO A 149 -16.84 -6.48 -2.65
C PRO A 149 -17.11 -5.10 -3.26
N THR A 150 -16.22 -4.14 -3.07
CA THR A 150 -16.39 -2.78 -3.60
C THR A 150 -15.96 -2.70 -5.05
N SER A 151 -16.37 -1.64 -5.76
CA SER A 151 -15.97 -1.39 -7.14
C SER A 151 -14.52 -0.93 -7.26
N VAL A 152 -13.94 -0.42 -6.18
CA VAL A 152 -12.63 0.22 -6.16
C VAL A 152 -11.52 -0.77 -5.78
N PRO A 153 -10.34 -0.69 -6.41
CA PRO A 153 -9.22 -1.55 -6.05
C PRO A 153 -8.71 -1.23 -4.64
N ALA A 154 -8.21 -2.25 -3.98
CA ALA A 154 -7.58 -2.13 -2.66
C ALA A 154 -6.14 -2.61 -2.71
N VAL A 155 -5.27 -2.03 -1.90
CA VAL A 155 -3.93 -2.53 -1.68
C VAL A 155 -3.84 -3.13 -0.29
N VAL A 156 -3.34 -4.36 -0.22
CA VAL A 156 -3.08 -5.08 1.03
C VAL A 156 -1.58 -5.28 1.16
N THR A 157 -1.04 -4.90 2.30
CA THR A 157 0.34 -5.21 2.66
C THR A 157 0.33 -6.45 3.55
N LEU A 158 0.94 -7.53 3.11
CA LEU A 158 1.21 -8.69 3.93
C LEU A 158 2.57 -8.50 4.60
N SER A 159 2.58 -8.55 5.93
CA SER A 159 3.79 -8.59 6.74
C SER A 159 3.96 -10.01 7.27
N VAL A 160 5.11 -10.60 7.00
CA VAL A 160 5.51 -11.89 7.56
C VAL A 160 6.72 -11.65 8.44
N ALA A 161 6.60 -12.00 9.72
CA ALA A 161 7.71 -11.96 10.66
C ALA A 161 7.98 -13.40 11.14
N THR A 162 9.22 -13.83 11.01
CA THR A 162 9.69 -15.13 11.51
C THR A 162 10.51 -14.91 12.78
N TYR A 163 10.19 -15.69 13.82
CA TYR A 163 10.86 -15.60 15.11
C TYR A 163 11.59 -16.93 15.41
N SER A 164 12.81 -16.84 15.94
CA SER A 164 13.48 -18.01 16.51
C SER A 164 13.00 -18.29 17.93
N MET A 165 13.28 -19.48 18.46
CA MET A 165 12.97 -19.86 19.84
C MET A 165 13.66 -18.97 20.92
N GLY A 166 14.34 -17.89 20.56
CA GLY A 166 14.98 -16.94 21.47
C GLY A 166 14.47 -15.51 21.33
N ASP A 167 13.23 -15.31 20.83
CA ASP A 167 12.57 -13.99 20.65
C ASP A 167 13.31 -12.97 19.75
N ASN A 168 14.31 -13.43 18.99
CA ASN A 168 14.93 -12.59 17.97
C ASN A 168 14.20 -12.77 16.63
N GLU A 169 13.78 -11.66 16.04
CA GLU A 169 13.27 -11.65 14.68
C GLU A 169 14.37 -12.10 13.72
N ILE A 170 14.14 -13.19 12.98
CA ILE A 170 15.10 -13.74 12.01
C ILE A 170 14.94 -13.07 10.65
N GLY A 171 13.74 -12.63 10.34
CA GLY A 171 13.45 -11.95 9.08
C GLY A 171 12.04 -11.42 9.04
N SER A 172 11.85 -10.34 8.31
CA SER A 172 10.53 -9.81 7.98
C SER A 172 10.45 -9.53 6.49
N GLY A 173 9.34 -9.93 5.89
CA GLY A 173 9.02 -9.66 4.50
C GLY A 173 7.75 -8.83 4.40
N LEU A 174 7.80 -7.77 3.60
CA LEU A 174 6.61 -6.98 3.25
C LEU A 174 6.30 -7.18 1.78
N ARG A 175 5.05 -7.52 1.47
CA ARG A 175 4.58 -7.61 0.09
C ARG A 175 3.26 -6.88 -0.08
N ASN A 176 3.20 -6.04 -1.09
CA ASN A 176 1.98 -5.34 -1.46
C ASN A 176 1.22 -6.14 -2.53
N TYR A 177 -0.06 -6.34 -2.31
CA TYR A 177 -0.95 -7.02 -3.24
C TYR A 177 -2.09 -6.10 -3.64
N LEU A 178 -2.29 -5.96 -4.94
CA LEU A 178 -3.48 -5.31 -5.49
C LEU A 178 -4.62 -6.32 -5.54
N ILE A 179 -5.76 -5.93 -4.95
CA ILE A 179 -7.01 -6.67 -4.99
C ILE A 179 -7.99 -5.84 -5.82
N PRO A 180 -8.27 -6.21 -7.07
CA PRO A 180 -9.21 -5.48 -7.90
C PRO A 180 -10.60 -5.38 -7.26
N GLY A 181 -11.39 -4.41 -7.71
CA GLY A 181 -12.79 -4.31 -7.30
C GLY A 181 -13.57 -5.57 -7.69
N HIS A 182 -14.57 -5.93 -6.89
CA HIS A 182 -15.45 -7.09 -7.09
C HIS A 182 -14.69 -8.42 -7.30
N SER A 183 -13.53 -8.58 -6.65
CA SER A 183 -12.68 -9.74 -6.84
C SER A 183 -12.31 -10.44 -5.54
N CYS A 184 -11.86 -11.67 -5.69
CA CYS A 184 -11.26 -12.47 -4.61
C CYS A 184 -9.87 -12.90 -5.04
N LYS A 185 -8.88 -12.71 -4.18
CA LYS A 185 -7.50 -13.14 -4.43
C LYS A 185 -7.02 -14.05 -3.31
N GLU A 186 -6.49 -15.20 -3.68
CA GLU A 186 -5.75 -16.06 -2.76
C GLU A 186 -4.31 -15.54 -2.66
N ILE A 187 -3.86 -15.36 -1.44
CA ILE A 187 -2.48 -14.98 -1.13
C ILE A 187 -1.83 -16.13 -0.40
N ARG A 188 -0.64 -16.49 -0.85
CA ARG A 188 0.23 -17.47 -0.20
C ARG A 188 1.57 -16.84 0.13
N ALA A 189 2.09 -17.11 1.30
CA ALA A 189 3.37 -16.64 1.76
C ALA A 189 4.13 -17.78 2.45
N ASP A 190 5.40 -17.89 2.12
CA ASP A 190 6.34 -18.70 2.86
C ASP A 190 6.64 -17.97 4.17
N LEU A 191 6.43 -18.67 5.28
CA LEU A 191 6.62 -18.14 6.62
C LEU A 191 7.98 -18.56 7.22
N GLY A 192 8.79 -19.31 6.45
CA GLY A 192 10.10 -19.82 6.88
C GLY A 192 10.02 -21.19 7.54
#